data_4491c7f3eb5c857e506118a6cfc1c828
#
_entry.id   4491c7f3eb5c857e506118a6cfc1c828
#
_cell.length_a   1.000
_cell.length_b   1.000
_cell.length_c   1.000
_cell.angle_alpha   90.00
_cell.angle_beta   90.00
_cell.angle_gamma   90.00
#
_symmetry.space_group_name_H-M   'P 1'
#
loop_
_entity.id
_entity.type
_entity.pdbx_description
1 polymer ?
#
loop_
_entity_poly.entity_id
_entity_poly.type
_entity_poly.pdbx_seq_one_letter_code
_entity_poly.pdbx_strand_id
1 'polypeptide(L)'
;MHDPFYDIFPRPPEPVWRTGEMALITIDMQYMDAHPDGWMGRAAGAVGKRDVLTQRYEAIARALPRIRQLQDAFRAHGEQVLHARIAFRTDDGREAGRAFMPSPHEQSIARDERDDEILSEVAPVGDELVFSKTSSSVFSTTDIERVLWNLGVRHLVFTGLVTDGCVELSARDAADRGFRVTLVEDATCSSTPEAHEDAIARMTDGGFIVAKSTEETLELLESMSRALTPAGVGDAA
;
A
#
# COMPACT_ATOMS: atom_id res chain seq x y z
N MET A 1 21.22 -8.65 -10.40
CA MET A 1 21.92 -9.03 -11.65
C MET A 1 21.91 -7.80 -12.55
N HIS A 2 23.06 -7.38 -13.13
CA HIS A 2 23.08 -6.24 -14.05
C HIS A 2 22.50 -6.67 -15.41
N ASP A 3 21.47 -5.96 -15.87
CA ASP A 3 20.89 -6.17 -17.20
C ASP A 3 21.55 -5.22 -18.21
N PRO A 4 22.29 -5.75 -19.21
CA PRO A 4 22.97 -4.93 -20.23
C PRO A 4 22.03 -4.05 -21.08
N PHE A 5 20.73 -4.31 -21.07
CA PHE A 5 19.75 -3.46 -21.72
C PHE A 5 19.81 -2.02 -21.21
N TYR A 6 20.02 -1.83 -19.90
CA TYR A 6 20.08 -0.51 -19.27
C TYR A 6 21.39 0.26 -19.53
N ASP A 7 22.41 -0.37 -20.13
CA ASP A 7 23.60 0.34 -20.63
C ASP A 7 23.26 1.18 -21.88
N ILE A 8 22.23 0.74 -22.61
CA ILE A 8 21.79 1.39 -23.86
C ILE A 8 20.55 2.26 -23.60
N PHE A 9 19.64 1.78 -22.78
CA PHE A 9 18.39 2.45 -22.42
C PHE A 9 18.37 2.71 -20.92
N PRO A 10 18.90 3.85 -20.45
CA PRO A 10 19.02 4.14 -19.02
C PRO A 10 17.65 4.12 -18.34
N ARG A 11 17.62 3.64 -17.09
CA ARG A 11 16.43 3.70 -16.25
C ARG A 11 15.94 5.15 -16.14
N PRO A 12 14.62 5.37 -15.99
CA PRO A 12 14.09 6.70 -15.72
C PRO A 12 14.72 7.28 -14.46
N PRO A 13 14.88 8.61 -14.37
CA PRO A 13 15.37 9.25 -13.15
C PRO A 13 14.36 9.06 -12.01
N GLU A 14 14.84 9.11 -10.77
CA GLU A 14 13.96 9.09 -9.61
C GLU A 14 12.90 10.20 -9.72
N PRO A 15 11.65 9.90 -9.31
CA PRO A 15 10.57 10.86 -9.39
C PRO A 15 10.82 12.07 -8.48
N VAL A 16 10.58 13.26 -9.00
CA VAL A 16 10.60 14.49 -8.19
C VAL A 16 9.28 14.56 -7.41
N TRP A 17 9.39 14.71 -6.11
CA TRP A 17 8.25 14.89 -5.22
C TRP A 17 7.76 16.34 -5.26
N ARG A 18 6.44 16.53 -5.28
CA ARG A 18 5.82 17.86 -5.36
C ARG A 18 4.65 17.94 -4.40
N THR A 19 4.61 19.01 -3.60
CA THR A 19 3.52 19.28 -2.67
C THR A 19 2.19 19.41 -3.40
N GLY A 20 1.15 18.79 -2.84
CA GLY A 20 -0.20 18.78 -3.39
C GLY A 20 -0.40 17.81 -4.56
N GLU A 21 0.64 17.07 -4.97
CA GLU A 21 0.55 16.05 -6.02
C GLU A 21 0.68 14.62 -5.51
N MET A 22 0.70 14.39 -4.19
CA MET A 22 0.99 13.07 -3.62
C MET A 22 -0.19 12.45 -2.90
N ALA A 23 -0.21 11.11 -2.88
CA ALA A 23 -1.10 10.33 -2.04
C ALA A 23 -0.37 9.13 -1.45
N LEU A 24 -0.55 8.91 -0.15
CA LEU A 24 -0.23 7.67 0.52
C LEU A 24 -1.41 6.71 0.37
N ILE A 25 -1.17 5.51 -0.11
CA ILE A 25 -2.19 4.46 -0.23
C ILE A 25 -1.81 3.30 0.69
N THR A 26 -2.67 3.04 1.68
CA THR A 26 -2.53 1.88 2.56
C THR A 26 -3.38 0.73 2.03
N ILE A 27 -2.75 -0.37 1.63
CA ILE A 27 -3.38 -1.53 1.00
C ILE A 27 -3.67 -2.61 2.03
N ASP A 28 -4.94 -3.03 2.12
CA ASP A 28 -5.45 -4.23 2.82
C ASP A 28 -5.02 -4.39 4.29
N MET A 29 -4.73 -3.30 4.99
CA MET A 29 -4.47 -3.32 6.44
C MET A 29 -5.79 -3.45 7.21
N GLN A 30 -6.55 -4.52 6.90
CA GLN A 30 -7.86 -4.83 7.42
C GLN A 30 -7.85 -6.08 8.30
N TYR A 31 -8.88 -6.21 9.13
CA TYR A 31 -8.98 -7.28 10.13
C TYR A 31 -8.88 -8.67 9.51
N MET A 32 -9.56 -8.90 8.37
CA MET A 32 -9.57 -10.17 7.65
C MET A 32 -8.17 -10.76 7.44
N ASP A 33 -7.24 -9.94 7.02
CA ASP A 33 -5.96 -10.33 6.44
C ASP A 33 -4.75 -9.98 7.34
N ALA A 34 -4.89 -8.91 8.11
CA ALA A 34 -3.81 -8.36 8.92
C ALA A 34 -3.94 -8.67 10.42
N HIS A 35 -5.06 -9.26 10.90
CA HIS A 35 -5.25 -9.59 12.30
C HIS A 35 -5.24 -11.11 12.53
N PRO A 36 -4.57 -11.64 13.59
CA PRO A 36 -4.53 -13.08 13.88
C PRO A 36 -5.89 -13.72 14.10
N ASP A 37 -6.88 -12.96 14.57
CA ASP A 37 -8.26 -13.43 14.77
C ASP A 37 -9.17 -13.09 13.57
N GLY A 38 -8.66 -12.49 12.51
CA GLY A 38 -9.34 -12.26 11.26
C GLY A 38 -9.62 -13.57 10.51
N TRP A 39 -10.36 -13.47 9.41
CA TRP A 39 -10.77 -14.64 8.63
C TRP A 39 -9.60 -15.57 8.27
N MET A 40 -8.45 -15.00 7.83
CA MET A 40 -7.28 -15.80 7.45
C MET A 40 -6.71 -16.59 8.65
N GLY A 41 -6.59 -15.96 9.82
CA GLY A 41 -6.13 -16.62 11.04
C GLY A 41 -7.10 -17.69 11.54
N ARG A 42 -8.42 -17.45 11.43
CA ARG A 42 -9.45 -18.43 11.76
C ARG A 42 -9.40 -19.62 10.79
N ALA A 43 -9.23 -19.38 9.49
CA ALA A 43 -9.10 -20.41 8.47
C ALA A 43 -7.88 -21.32 8.70
N ALA A 44 -6.71 -20.72 8.97
CA ALA A 44 -5.50 -21.48 9.33
C ALA A 44 -5.69 -22.28 10.63
N GLY A 45 -6.38 -21.70 11.62
CA GLY A 45 -6.71 -22.38 12.88
C GLY A 45 -7.60 -23.58 12.72
N ALA A 46 -8.59 -23.51 11.84
CA ALA A 46 -9.51 -24.61 11.56
C ALA A 46 -8.82 -25.87 11.00
N VAL A 47 -7.68 -25.69 10.34
CA VAL A 47 -6.85 -26.80 9.81
C VAL A 47 -5.62 -27.09 10.67
N GLY A 48 -5.47 -26.47 11.83
CA GLY A 48 -4.36 -26.68 12.75
C GLY A 48 -3.02 -26.13 12.24
N LYS A 49 -3.03 -25.10 11.40
CA LYS A 49 -1.83 -24.53 10.74
C LYS A 49 -1.63 -23.03 11.02
N ARG A 50 -2.03 -22.55 12.20
CA ARG A 50 -1.81 -21.13 12.56
C ARG A 50 -0.34 -20.70 12.53
N ASP A 51 0.56 -21.63 12.81
CA ASP A 51 1.99 -21.43 12.83
C ASP A 51 2.57 -20.98 11.49
N VAL A 52 1.97 -21.35 10.36
CA VAL A 52 2.41 -20.91 9.04
C VAL A 52 2.23 -19.40 8.81
N LEU A 53 1.41 -18.73 9.61
CA LEU A 53 1.15 -17.29 9.56
C LEU A 53 2.00 -16.47 10.55
N THR A 54 2.86 -17.12 11.34
CA THR A 54 3.64 -16.43 12.39
C THR A 54 4.51 -15.31 11.81
N GLN A 55 5.32 -15.61 10.80
CA GLN A 55 6.19 -14.60 10.15
C GLN A 55 5.39 -13.45 9.54
N ARG A 56 4.23 -13.75 8.95
CA ARG A 56 3.33 -12.75 8.40
C ARG A 56 2.85 -11.77 9.47
N TYR A 57 2.32 -12.25 10.60
CA TYR A 57 1.82 -11.37 11.66
C TYR A 57 2.93 -10.61 12.38
N GLU A 58 4.12 -11.18 12.51
CA GLU A 58 5.31 -10.47 12.99
C GLU A 58 5.72 -9.34 12.03
N ALA A 59 5.69 -9.58 10.72
CA ALA A 59 5.97 -8.55 9.73
C ALA A 59 4.93 -7.42 9.76
N ILE A 60 3.64 -7.76 9.87
CA ILE A 60 2.56 -6.79 10.03
C ILE A 60 2.75 -5.94 11.29
N ALA A 61 3.07 -6.57 12.41
CA ALA A 61 3.31 -5.85 13.67
C ALA A 61 4.47 -4.85 13.58
N ARG A 62 5.49 -5.14 12.75
CA ARG A 62 6.59 -4.20 12.49
C ARG A 62 6.20 -3.09 11.53
N ALA A 63 5.36 -3.37 10.54
CA ALA A 63 4.92 -2.40 9.53
C ALA A 63 3.88 -1.39 10.08
N LEU A 64 2.97 -1.82 10.95
CA LEU A 64 1.88 -1.00 11.49
C LEU A 64 2.33 0.37 12.02
N PRO A 65 3.30 0.47 12.95
CA PRO A 65 3.72 1.76 13.47
C PRO A 65 4.35 2.67 12.39
N ARG A 66 5.00 2.09 11.38
CA ARG A 66 5.59 2.83 10.26
C ARG A 66 4.51 3.39 9.34
N ILE A 67 3.50 2.57 9.02
CA ILE A 67 2.34 3.02 8.23
C ILE A 67 1.66 4.18 8.95
N ARG A 68 1.41 4.07 10.25
CA ARG A 68 0.81 5.14 11.05
C ARG A 68 1.65 6.42 11.01
N GLN A 69 2.96 6.31 11.19
CA GLN A 69 3.88 7.45 11.13
C GLN A 69 3.83 8.15 9.77
N LEU A 70 3.79 7.38 8.67
CA LEU A 70 3.65 7.92 7.32
C LEU A 70 2.30 8.61 7.11
N GLN A 71 1.19 8.00 7.56
CA GLN A 71 -0.14 8.59 7.47
C GLN A 71 -0.17 9.94 8.21
N ASP A 72 0.36 10.01 9.42
CA ASP A 72 0.39 11.24 10.20
C ASP A 72 1.27 12.32 9.55
N ALA A 73 2.39 11.93 8.93
CA ALA A 73 3.24 12.84 8.19
C ALA A 73 2.56 13.38 6.92
N PHE A 74 1.91 12.53 6.12
CA PHE A 74 1.16 12.95 4.94
C PHE A 74 0.04 13.93 5.32
N ARG A 75 -0.73 13.63 6.36
CA ARG A 75 -1.76 14.55 6.92
C ARG A 75 -1.16 15.89 7.32
N ALA A 76 -0.04 15.88 8.04
CA ALA A 76 0.62 17.10 8.50
C ALA A 76 1.11 17.99 7.35
N HIS A 77 1.43 17.38 6.20
CA HIS A 77 1.86 18.09 4.99
C HIS A 77 0.70 18.45 4.05
N GLY A 78 -0.55 18.13 4.41
CA GLY A 78 -1.74 18.40 3.58
C GLY A 78 -1.82 17.51 2.33
N GLU A 79 -1.10 16.40 2.31
CA GLU A 79 -1.15 15.42 1.23
C GLU A 79 -2.27 14.40 1.48
N GLN A 80 -2.69 13.71 0.41
CA GLN A 80 -3.79 12.76 0.50
C GLN A 80 -3.37 11.47 1.22
N VAL A 81 -4.27 10.96 2.09
CA VAL A 81 -4.18 9.62 2.67
C VAL A 81 -5.39 8.83 2.23
N LEU A 82 -5.16 7.71 1.57
CA LEU A 82 -6.18 6.85 0.98
C LEU A 82 -6.01 5.42 1.48
N HIS A 83 -7.12 4.69 1.53
CA HIS A 83 -7.14 3.31 2.00
C HIS A 83 -7.77 2.41 0.95
N ALA A 84 -7.23 1.21 0.79
CA ALA A 84 -7.85 0.14 0.02
C ALA A 84 -8.09 -1.07 0.92
N ARG A 85 -9.21 -1.73 0.71
CA ARG A 85 -9.56 -2.97 1.41
C ARG A 85 -10.24 -3.94 0.47
N ILE A 86 -10.18 -5.23 0.76
CA ILE A 86 -10.98 -6.25 0.11
C ILE A 86 -12.34 -6.26 0.80
N ALA A 87 -13.40 -5.98 0.06
CA ALA A 87 -14.76 -6.10 0.57
C ALA A 87 -15.70 -6.55 -0.55
N PHE A 88 -16.40 -7.65 -0.33
CA PHE A 88 -17.33 -8.19 -1.30
C PHE A 88 -18.67 -7.46 -1.22
N ARG A 89 -19.34 -7.36 -2.37
CA ARG A 89 -20.66 -6.72 -2.50
C ARG A 89 -21.79 -7.71 -2.30
N THR A 90 -21.52 -9.02 -2.50
CA THR A 90 -22.46 -10.10 -2.32
C THR A 90 -22.00 -11.03 -1.22
N ASP A 91 -22.95 -11.64 -0.49
CA ASP A 91 -22.66 -12.51 0.66
C ASP A 91 -21.76 -13.71 0.31
N ASP A 92 -21.86 -14.20 -0.93
CA ASP A 92 -21.09 -15.33 -1.45
C ASP A 92 -19.82 -14.91 -2.22
N GLY A 93 -19.58 -13.59 -2.39
CA GLY A 93 -18.39 -13.06 -3.08
C GLY A 93 -18.32 -13.39 -4.56
N ARG A 94 -19.45 -13.80 -5.21
CA ARG A 94 -19.47 -14.25 -6.61
C ARG A 94 -19.01 -13.21 -7.63
N GLU A 95 -18.98 -11.94 -7.25
CA GLU A 95 -18.48 -10.85 -8.10
C GLU A 95 -16.97 -10.67 -8.00
N ALA A 96 -16.30 -11.38 -7.10
CA ALA A 96 -14.85 -11.29 -6.95
C ALA A 96 -14.13 -12.07 -8.05
N GLY A 97 -12.91 -11.64 -8.36
CA GLY A 97 -12.02 -12.40 -9.24
C GLY A 97 -11.71 -13.80 -8.67
N ARG A 98 -11.45 -14.75 -9.56
CA ARG A 98 -11.22 -16.16 -9.18
C ARG A 98 -10.12 -16.34 -8.11
N ALA A 99 -9.12 -15.44 -8.08
CA ALA A 99 -8.06 -15.47 -7.08
C ALA A 99 -8.55 -15.18 -5.65
N PHE A 100 -9.74 -14.56 -5.53
CA PHE A 100 -10.38 -14.22 -4.26
C PHE A 100 -11.59 -15.09 -3.94
N MET A 101 -11.96 -15.99 -4.87
CA MET A 101 -13.03 -16.97 -4.59
C MET A 101 -12.50 -17.95 -3.55
N PRO A 102 -13.12 -18.04 -2.38
CA PRO A 102 -12.72 -18.99 -1.36
C PRO A 102 -12.80 -20.41 -1.92
N SER A 103 -11.81 -21.23 -1.62
CA SER A 103 -11.87 -22.66 -1.92
C SER A 103 -13.06 -23.31 -1.18
N PRO A 104 -13.54 -24.47 -1.58
CA PRO A 104 -14.62 -25.18 -0.87
C PRO A 104 -14.32 -25.40 0.62
N HIS A 105 -13.04 -25.47 0.99
CA HIS A 105 -12.62 -25.58 2.38
C HIS A 105 -12.75 -24.25 3.12
N GLU A 106 -12.37 -23.16 2.50
CA GLU A 106 -12.45 -21.82 3.07
C GLU A 106 -13.88 -21.32 3.19
N GLN A 107 -14.78 -21.75 2.30
CA GLN A 107 -16.23 -21.47 2.38
C GLN A 107 -16.88 -21.98 3.67
N SER A 108 -16.26 -22.94 4.35
CA SER A 108 -16.74 -23.43 5.66
C SER A 108 -16.49 -22.44 6.81
N ILE A 109 -15.65 -21.41 6.58
CA ILE A 109 -15.29 -20.39 7.57
C ILE A 109 -15.99 -19.10 7.17
N ALA A 110 -17.05 -18.76 7.87
CA ALA A 110 -17.80 -17.54 7.62
C ALA A 110 -16.92 -16.30 7.85
N ARG A 111 -17.01 -15.36 6.92
CA ARG A 111 -16.55 -13.97 7.14
C ARG A 111 -17.54 -13.30 8.09
N ASP A 112 -17.05 -12.36 8.88
CA ASP A 112 -17.89 -11.50 9.71
C ASP A 112 -17.71 -10.02 9.30
N GLU A 113 -18.58 -9.14 9.77
CA GLU A 113 -18.57 -7.72 9.44
C GLU A 113 -17.23 -7.06 9.81
N ARG A 114 -16.59 -7.54 10.86
CA ARG A 114 -15.30 -7.03 11.33
C ARG A 114 -14.16 -7.35 10.38
N ASP A 115 -14.25 -8.41 9.59
CA ASP A 115 -13.22 -8.76 8.60
C ASP A 115 -12.99 -7.63 7.57
N ASP A 116 -14.00 -6.82 7.30
CA ASP A 116 -13.92 -5.70 6.36
C ASP A 116 -13.41 -4.40 7.01
N GLU A 117 -13.27 -4.37 8.35
CA GLU A 117 -12.75 -3.18 9.05
C GLU A 117 -11.25 -3.02 8.86
N ILE A 118 -10.82 -1.79 8.60
CA ILE A 118 -9.39 -1.43 8.63
C ILE A 118 -8.92 -1.45 10.09
N LEU A 119 -7.72 -1.97 10.36
CA LEU A 119 -7.16 -2.01 11.70
C LEU A 119 -7.15 -0.62 12.34
N SER A 120 -7.56 -0.55 13.60
CA SER A 120 -7.70 0.70 14.36
C SER A 120 -6.43 1.55 14.40
N GLU A 121 -5.26 0.90 14.37
CA GLU A 121 -3.94 1.53 14.40
C GLU A 121 -3.67 2.41 13.17
N VAL A 122 -4.28 2.06 12.05
CA VAL A 122 -4.09 2.72 10.75
C VAL A 122 -5.41 3.11 10.09
N ALA A 123 -6.46 3.22 10.88
CA ALA A 123 -7.81 3.55 10.41
C ALA A 123 -7.87 4.96 9.76
N PRO A 124 -8.81 5.14 8.82
CA PRO A 124 -9.08 6.44 8.23
C PRO A 124 -9.40 7.51 9.27
N VAL A 125 -9.03 8.75 9.00
CA VAL A 125 -9.33 9.91 9.83
C VAL A 125 -10.18 10.91 9.05
N GLY A 126 -11.29 11.36 9.64
CA GLY A 126 -12.18 12.30 8.99
C GLY A 126 -12.88 11.74 7.76
N ASP A 127 -12.68 12.38 6.62
CA ASP A 127 -13.28 12.03 5.32
C ASP A 127 -12.30 11.33 4.35
N GLU A 128 -11.25 10.73 4.88
CA GLU A 128 -10.29 9.96 4.08
C GLU A 128 -10.99 8.84 3.29
N LEU A 129 -10.63 8.72 2.03
CA LEU A 129 -11.31 7.81 1.12
C LEU A 129 -10.89 6.35 1.32
N VAL A 130 -11.89 5.47 1.37
CA VAL A 130 -11.70 4.01 1.45
C VAL A 130 -12.24 3.35 0.20
N PHE A 131 -11.37 2.67 -0.54
CA PHE A 131 -11.71 1.95 -1.77
C PHE A 131 -11.89 0.46 -1.48
N SER A 132 -13.12 -0.03 -1.64
CA SER A 132 -13.44 -1.46 -1.51
C SER A 132 -13.23 -2.15 -2.86
N LYS A 133 -12.24 -3.04 -2.93
CA LYS A 133 -11.87 -3.78 -4.13
C LYS A 133 -12.25 -5.25 -4.04
N THR A 134 -12.48 -5.87 -5.19
CA THR A 134 -12.78 -7.30 -5.36
C THR A 134 -11.72 -8.01 -6.22
N SER A 135 -10.54 -7.39 -6.34
CA SER A 135 -9.38 -7.89 -7.08
C SER A 135 -8.09 -7.50 -6.35
N SER A 136 -6.96 -8.07 -6.76
CA SER A 136 -5.66 -7.75 -6.15
C SER A 136 -5.29 -6.27 -6.34
N SER A 137 -5.33 -5.77 -7.59
CA SER A 137 -5.07 -4.35 -7.83
C SER A 137 -6.28 -3.49 -7.47
N VAL A 138 -6.05 -2.39 -6.75
CA VAL A 138 -7.09 -1.41 -6.44
C VAL A 138 -7.61 -0.71 -7.71
N PHE A 139 -6.82 -0.63 -8.76
CA PHE A 139 -7.20 0.02 -10.01
C PHE A 139 -8.14 -0.83 -10.87
N SER A 140 -8.16 -2.16 -10.66
CA SER A 140 -8.94 -3.05 -11.54
C SER A 140 -10.44 -3.04 -11.25
N THR A 141 -10.87 -2.76 -10.01
CA THR A 141 -12.28 -2.88 -9.60
C THR A 141 -12.82 -1.70 -8.82
N THR A 142 -12.08 -0.58 -8.80
CA THR A 142 -12.52 0.67 -8.19
C THR A 142 -12.34 1.85 -9.16
N ASP A 143 -12.87 2.99 -8.79
CA ASP A 143 -12.72 4.26 -9.52
C ASP A 143 -11.54 5.12 -9.03
N ILE A 144 -10.63 4.54 -8.29
CA ILE A 144 -9.49 5.24 -7.66
C ILE A 144 -8.70 6.09 -8.67
N GLU A 145 -8.47 5.59 -9.88
CA GLU A 145 -7.73 6.31 -10.92
C GLU A 145 -8.37 7.67 -11.21
N ARG A 146 -9.68 7.68 -11.44
CA ARG A 146 -10.41 8.93 -11.70
C ARG A 146 -10.32 9.88 -10.52
N VAL A 147 -10.50 9.36 -9.31
CA VAL A 147 -10.45 10.15 -8.07
C VAL A 147 -9.07 10.78 -7.91
N LEU A 148 -8.00 10.03 -8.09
CA LEU A 148 -6.61 10.52 -8.01
C LEU A 148 -6.35 11.65 -9.02
N TRP A 149 -6.78 11.47 -10.29
CA TRP A 149 -6.64 12.50 -11.30
C TRP A 149 -7.42 13.78 -10.95
N ASN A 150 -8.63 13.66 -10.38
CA ASN A 150 -9.45 14.79 -9.95
C ASN A 150 -8.84 15.53 -8.76
N LEU A 151 -8.19 14.81 -7.84
CA LEU A 151 -7.47 15.38 -6.70
C LEU A 151 -6.11 16.02 -7.10
N GLY A 152 -5.72 15.93 -8.37
CA GLY A 152 -4.43 16.45 -8.84
C GLY A 152 -3.23 15.57 -8.49
N VAL A 153 -3.47 14.38 -7.95
CA VAL A 153 -2.40 13.45 -7.57
C VAL A 153 -1.66 12.93 -8.80
N ARG A 154 -0.34 12.87 -8.70
CA ARG A 154 0.58 12.40 -9.74
C ARG A 154 1.63 11.44 -9.21
N HIS A 155 1.77 11.35 -7.89
CA HIS A 155 2.74 10.49 -7.23
C HIS A 155 2.06 9.69 -6.12
N LEU A 156 2.19 8.37 -6.19
CA LEU A 156 1.61 7.44 -5.25
C LEU A 156 2.69 6.79 -4.40
N VAL A 157 2.45 6.77 -3.11
CA VAL A 157 3.29 6.11 -2.12
C VAL A 157 2.52 4.93 -1.54
N PHE A 158 3.02 3.72 -1.75
CA PHE A 158 2.33 2.48 -1.36
C PHE A 158 2.86 1.91 -0.06
N THR A 159 1.93 1.50 0.81
CA THR A 159 2.16 0.76 2.05
C THR A 159 1.14 -0.37 2.19
N GLY A 160 1.32 -1.26 3.16
CA GLY A 160 0.35 -2.32 3.48
C GLY A 160 0.74 -3.71 3.03
N LEU A 161 -0.24 -4.57 2.66
CA LEU A 161 -0.01 -5.99 2.38
C LEU A 161 -0.83 -6.52 1.19
N VAL A 162 -0.42 -7.63 0.59
CA VAL A 162 0.92 -8.24 0.69
C VAL A 162 1.81 -7.68 -0.41
N THR A 163 3.10 -7.50 -0.10
CA THR A 163 4.06 -6.90 -1.03
C THR A 163 4.06 -7.62 -2.38
N ASP A 164 4.06 -8.96 -2.38
CA ASP A 164 4.07 -9.84 -3.55
C ASP A 164 2.68 -10.09 -4.19
N GLY A 165 1.68 -9.32 -3.79
CA GLY A 165 0.30 -9.47 -4.27
C GLY A 165 -0.39 -8.15 -4.50
N CYS A 166 -1.29 -7.75 -3.60
CA CYS A 166 -2.12 -6.55 -3.78
C CYS A 166 -1.28 -5.27 -3.91
N VAL A 167 -0.19 -5.15 -3.17
CA VAL A 167 0.74 -4.01 -3.26
C VAL A 167 1.44 -4.01 -4.62
N GLU A 168 2.10 -5.12 -5.01
CA GLU A 168 2.82 -5.22 -6.29
C GLU A 168 1.89 -4.95 -7.48
N LEU A 169 0.72 -5.58 -7.52
CA LEU A 169 -0.21 -5.40 -8.63
C LEU A 169 -0.78 -3.98 -8.69
N SER A 170 -1.07 -3.36 -7.55
CA SER A 170 -1.53 -1.96 -7.51
C SER A 170 -0.43 -0.99 -7.93
N ALA A 171 0.81 -1.20 -7.46
CA ALA A 171 1.94 -0.34 -7.80
C ALA A 171 2.30 -0.40 -9.29
N ARG A 172 2.29 -1.61 -9.90
CA ARG A 172 2.51 -1.80 -11.34
C ARG A 172 1.41 -1.18 -12.17
N ASP A 173 0.15 -1.39 -11.79
CA ASP A 173 -1.00 -0.78 -12.46
C ASP A 173 -0.93 0.75 -12.39
N ALA A 174 -0.51 1.31 -11.25
CA ALA A 174 -0.32 2.74 -11.10
C ALA A 174 0.76 3.28 -12.04
N ALA A 175 1.92 2.62 -12.10
CA ALA A 175 3.02 3.00 -12.98
C ALA A 175 2.60 2.94 -14.47
N ASP A 176 1.90 1.89 -14.88
CA ASP A 176 1.39 1.72 -16.25
C ASP A 176 0.36 2.81 -16.64
N ARG A 177 -0.37 3.35 -15.66
CA ARG A 177 -1.31 4.47 -15.83
C ARG A 177 -0.65 5.86 -15.78
N GLY A 178 0.67 5.92 -15.67
CA GLY A 178 1.44 7.16 -15.71
C GLY A 178 1.61 7.87 -14.36
N PHE A 179 1.27 7.24 -13.25
CA PHE A 179 1.63 7.75 -11.93
C PHE A 179 3.12 7.49 -11.64
N ARG A 180 3.75 8.42 -10.95
CA ARG A 180 5.03 8.16 -10.28
C ARG A 180 4.74 7.28 -9.07
N VAL A 181 5.58 6.28 -8.81
CA VAL A 181 5.32 5.30 -7.77
C VAL A 181 6.52 5.14 -6.85
N THR A 182 6.29 5.29 -5.56
CA THR A 182 7.22 4.93 -4.50
C THR A 182 6.59 3.81 -3.66
N LEU A 183 7.36 2.76 -3.40
CA LEU A 183 7.04 1.71 -2.45
C LEU A 183 7.79 1.99 -1.16
N VAL A 184 7.10 2.00 -0.01
CA VAL A 184 7.80 2.07 1.28
C VAL A 184 8.07 0.66 1.77
N GLU A 185 9.30 0.18 1.54
CA GLU A 185 9.66 -1.23 1.69
C GLU A 185 9.48 -1.76 3.12
N ASP A 186 9.82 -0.98 4.14
CA ASP A 186 9.68 -1.37 5.54
C ASP A 186 8.28 -1.07 6.15
N ALA A 187 7.39 -0.49 5.36
CA ALA A 187 5.96 -0.29 5.64
C ALA A 187 5.05 -1.18 4.77
N THR A 188 5.64 -2.15 4.04
CA THR A 188 4.94 -3.24 3.36
C THR A 188 5.41 -4.58 3.90
N CYS A 189 4.63 -5.64 3.71
CA CYS A 189 5.01 -6.97 4.15
C CYS A 189 4.33 -8.07 3.34
N SER A 190 4.97 -9.25 3.31
CA SER A 190 4.45 -10.48 2.74
C SER A 190 4.32 -11.57 3.80
N SER A 191 3.96 -12.78 3.40
CA SER A 191 3.86 -13.92 4.30
C SER A 191 5.23 -14.44 4.76
N THR A 192 6.28 -14.22 3.95
CA THR A 192 7.67 -14.54 4.30
C THR A 192 8.61 -13.40 3.88
N PRO A 193 9.80 -13.28 4.51
CA PRO A 193 10.80 -12.30 4.12
C PRO A 193 11.25 -12.47 2.65
N GLU A 194 11.45 -13.72 2.21
CA GLU A 194 11.90 -14.01 0.85
C GLU A 194 10.90 -13.53 -0.21
N ALA A 195 9.59 -13.80 0.00
CA ALA A 195 8.55 -13.32 -0.91
C ALA A 195 8.49 -11.79 -0.96
N HIS A 196 8.73 -11.12 0.18
CA HIS A 196 8.81 -9.68 0.27
C HIS A 196 10.00 -9.10 -0.52
N GLU A 197 11.21 -9.61 -0.27
CA GLU A 197 12.44 -9.16 -0.92
C GLU A 197 12.40 -9.38 -2.44
N ASP A 198 11.94 -10.56 -2.87
CA ASP A 198 11.77 -10.90 -4.28
C ASP A 198 10.77 -9.96 -4.99
N ALA A 199 9.67 -9.60 -4.32
CA ALA A 199 8.68 -8.68 -4.88
C ALA A 199 9.25 -7.27 -5.05
N ILE A 200 9.96 -6.76 -4.04
CA ILE A 200 10.63 -5.45 -4.12
C ILE A 200 11.63 -5.45 -5.28
N ALA A 201 12.50 -6.46 -5.36
CA ALA A 201 13.48 -6.56 -6.43
C ALA A 201 12.82 -6.57 -7.83
N ARG A 202 11.73 -7.33 -8.00
CA ARG A 202 10.99 -7.37 -9.27
C ARG A 202 10.30 -6.06 -9.62
N MET A 203 9.79 -5.32 -8.62
CA MET A 203 9.12 -4.04 -8.85
C MET A 203 10.10 -2.94 -9.24
N THR A 204 11.28 -2.94 -8.66
CA THR A 204 12.25 -1.84 -8.80
C THR A 204 13.24 -2.04 -9.96
N ASP A 205 13.35 -3.24 -10.51
CA ASP A 205 14.33 -3.57 -11.56
C ASP A 205 14.26 -2.64 -12.78
N GLY A 206 13.05 -2.30 -13.24
CA GLY A 206 12.85 -1.39 -14.37
C GLY A 206 13.01 0.10 -14.06
N GLY A 207 13.11 0.50 -12.79
CA GLY A 207 13.21 1.91 -12.36
C GLY A 207 11.91 2.72 -12.47
N PHE A 208 10.77 2.10 -12.84
CA PHE A 208 9.45 2.74 -12.86
C PHE A 208 8.81 2.84 -11.48
N ILE A 209 9.23 1.99 -10.57
CA ILE A 209 8.84 1.97 -9.16
C ILE A 209 10.12 2.11 -8.36
N VAL A 210 10.12 3.03 -7.40
CA VAL A 210 11.27 3.28 -6.52
C VAL A 210 10.94 2.76 -5.13
N ALA A 211 11.85 2.01 -4.52
CA ALA A 211 11.73 1.62 -3.11
C ALA A 211 12.44 2.63 -2.22
N LYS A 212 11.82 2.94 -1.10
CA LYS A 212 12.37 3.79 -0.04
C LYS A 212 11.99 3.23 1.33
N SER A 213 12.81 3.51 2.33
CA SER A 213 12.43 3.26 3.72
C SER A 213 11.44 4.30 4.22
N THR A 214 10.83 4.03 5.37
CA THR A 214 10.00 5.02 6.09
C THR A 214 10.80 6.28 6.38
N GLU A 215 12.04 6.15 6.85
CA GLU A 215 12.91 7.28 7.19
C GLU A 215 13.19 8.17 5.97
N GLU A 216 13.64 7.59 4.86
CA GLU A 216 13.89 8.32 3.60
C GLU A 216 12.63 9.03 3.09
N THR A 217 11.46 8.38 3.22
CA THR A 217 10.17 8.95 2.82
C THR A 217 9.81 10.17 3.66
N LEU A 218 10.00 10.11 4.97
CA LEU A 218 9.76 11.23 5.87
C LEU A 218 10.73 12.39 5.62
N GLU A 219 12.01 12.12 5.40
CA GLU A 219 13.00 13.14 5.06
C GLU A 219 12.65 13.87 3.76
N LEU A 220 12.16 13.15 2.75
CA LEU A 220 11.71 13.75 1.50
C LEU A 220 10.50 14.68 1.72
N LEU A 221 9.49 14.26 2.49
CA LEU A 221 8.35 15.10 2.85
C LEU A 221 8.78 16.38 3.57
N GLU A 222 9.66 16.27 4.55
CA GLU A 222 10.18 17.45 5.27
C GLU A 222 10.97 18.40 4.36
N SER A 223 11.77 17.87 3.43
CA SER A 223 12.56 18.67 2.51
C SER A 223 11.70 19.54 1.59
N MET A 224 10.53 19.02 1.19
CA MET A 224 9.56 19.76 0.37
C MET A 224 8.99 20.96 1.11
N SER A 225 8.65 20.81 2.41
CA SER A 225 8.14 21.90 3.24
C SER A 225 9.15 23.03 3.41
N ARG A 226 10.43 22.71 3.55
CA ARG A 226 11.51 23.71 3.66
C ARG A 226 11.68 24.52 2.36
N ALA A 227 11.47 23.89 1.21
CA ALA A 227 11.58 24.57 -0.09
C ALA A 227 10.45 25.59 -0.34
N LEU A 228 9.30 25.45 0.35
CA LEU A 228 8.16 26.36 0.25
C LEU A 228 8.24 27.55 1.21
N THR A 229 9.12 27.51 2.21
CA THR A 229 9.32 28.65 3.14
C THR A 229 10.33 29.60 2.51
N PRO A 230 9.94 30.81 2.03
CA PRO A 230 10.91 31.77 1.50
C PRO A 230 11.90 32.12 2.61
N ALA A 231 13.18 32.12 2.27
CA ALA A 231 14.23 32.65 3.16
C ALA A 231 13.78 34.03 3.63
N GLY A 232 13.67 34.22 4.95
CA GLY A 232 13.04 35.37 5.58
C GLY A 232 13.41 36.70 4.94
N VAL A 233 12.41 37.53 4.74
CA VAL A 233 12.59 38.96 4.51
C VAL A 233 13.31 39.48 5.76
N GLY A 234 14.62 39.68 5.64
CA GLY A 234 15.41 40.29 6.67
C GLY A 234 14.80 41.66 7.01
N ASP A 235 14.45 41.85 8.27
CA ASP A 235 14.17 43.16 8.81
C ASP A 235 15.34 44.10 8.48
N ALA A 236 15.10 44.98 7.50
CA ALA A 236 15.89 46.16 7.30
C ALA A 236 15.17 47.30 8.05
N ALA A 237 15.66 47.54 9.25
CA ALA A 237 15.37 48.78 9.98
C ALA A 237 16.09 49.98 9.37
#